data_0d2f80df613a57e109315d7dfda08d6b
#
_entry.id   0d2f80df613a57e109315d7dfda08d6b
#
_cell.length_a   1.000
_cell.length_b   1.000
_cell.length_c   1.000
_cell.angle_alpha   90.00
_cell.angle_beta   90.00
_cell.angle_gamma   90.00
#
_symmetry.space_group_name_H-M   'P 1'
#
loop_
_entity.id
_entity.type
_entity.pdbx_description
1 polymer ?
#
loop_
_entity_poly.entity_id
_entity_poly.type
_entity_poly.pdbx_seq_one_letter_code
_entity_poly.pdbx_strand_id
1 'polypeptide(L)'
;MKRSLGVLLVSFLLGFSSASHAEFRHFNDWTKKEKTVFIAYGTAAWIDHRQTQWALDHPCQCYKESNKLVYGSDPHRDKSLIVNTIALSTVYWAIGTFEPDVTVPVVGTAAVFRFGVVVSNDQLGASWQVAF
;
A
#
# COMPACT_ATOMS: atom_id res chain seq x y z
N MET A 1 25.47 1.85 -10.02
CA MET A 1 24.11 1.95 -9.45
C MET A 1 23.58 0.68 -8.76
N LYS A 2 24.15 -0.51 -8.97
CA LYS A 2 23.67 -1.76 -8.31
C LYS A 2 24.10 -1.92 -6.84
N ARG A 3 25.05 -1.12 -6.33
CA ARG A 3 25.55 -1.24 -4.95
C ARG A 3 24.75 -0.47 -3.90
N SER A 4 23.99 0.56 -4.29
CA SER A 4 23.22 1.41 -3.36
C SER A 4 21.95 0.72 -2.86
N LEU A 5 21.33 -0.15 -3.68
CA LEU A 5 20.11 -0.85 -3.31
C LEU A 5 20.36 -1.90 -2.23
N GLY A 6 21.52 -2.58 -2.30
CA GLY A 6 21.91 -3.58 -1.31
C GLY A 6 22.17 -2.98 0.08
N VAL A 7 22.77 -1.79 0.14
CA VAL A 7 23.04 -1.10 1.41
C VAL A 7 21.75 -0.65 2.09
N LEU A 8 20.77 -0.14 1.32
CA LEU A 8 19.45 0.24 1.84
C LEU A 8 18.67 -0.96 2.37
N LEU A 9 18.73 -2.09 1.66
CA LEU A 9 18.05 -3.32 2.10
C LEU A 9 18.68 -3.89 3.37
N VAL A 10 20.00 -3.90 3.48
CA VAL A 10 20.75 -4.37 4.66
C VAL A 10 20.52 -3.45 5.85
N SER A 11 20.48 -2.12 5.66
CA SER A 11 20.15 -1.17 6.72
C SER A 11 18.73 -1.32 7.22
N PHE A 12 17.79 -1.63 6.33
CA PHE A 12 16.41 -1.93 6.69
C PHE A 12 16.30 -3.23 7.49
N LEU A 13 17.02 -4.28 7.08
CA LEU A 13 17.05 -5.57 7.79
C LEU A 13 17.76 -5.49 9.15
N LEU A 14 18.83 -4.69 9.28
CA LEU A 14 19.53 -4.50 10.55
C LEU A 14 18.72 -3.66 11.56
N GLY A 15 17.84 -2.77 11.10
CA GLY A 15 16.88 -2.07 11.95
C GLY A 15 15.87 -2.97 12.63
N PHE A 16 15.61 -4.18 12.08
CA PHE A 16 14.70 -5.16 12.66
C PHE A 16 15.31 -5.95 13.83
N SER A 17 16.64 -6.00 13.95
CA SER A 17 17.29 -6.82 14.99
C SER A 17 17.29 -6.19 16.38
N SER A 18 16.90 -4.94 16.52
CA SER A 18 16.78 -4.23 17.81
C SER A 18 15.33 -4.09 18.31
N ALA A 19 14.37 -4.74 17.67
CA ALA A 19 13.03 -4.90 18.22
C ALA A 19 13.14 -5.80 19.47
N SER A 20 13.47 -5.20 20.62
CA SER A 20 13.29 -5.80 21.93
C SER A 20 11.88 -6.39 21.98
N HIS A 21 11.67 -7.46 22.73
CA HIS A 21 10.45 -8.23 22.96
C HIS A 21 9.21 -7.38 23.33
N ALA A 22 8.88 -6.38 22.54
CA ALA A 22 7.62 -5.68 22.64
C ALA A 22 6.51 -6.61 22.16
N GLU A 23 5.54 -6.85 23.03
CA GLU A 23 4.35 -7.63 22.70
C GLU A 23 3.67 -7.02 21.46
N PHE A 24 3.30 -7.89 20.50
CA PHE A 24 2.62 -7.44 19.28
C PHE A 24 1.30 -6.78 19.66
N ARG A 25 1.11 -5.53 19.25
CA ARG A 25 -0.10 -4.75 19.50
C ARG A 25 -1.16 -5.06 18.45
N HIS A 26 -2.32 -5.48 18.89
CA HIS A 26 -3.48 -5.68 18.02
C HIS A 26 -4.22 -4.35 17.75
N PHE A 27 -5.08 -4.34 16.73
CA PHE A 27 -5.83 -3.14 16.31
C PHE A 27 -6.54 -2.41 17.46
N ASN A 28 -7.06 -3.15 18.46
CA ASN A 28 -7.73 -2.54 19.61
C ASN A 28 -6.78 -1.70 20.48
N ASP A 29 -5.52 -2.08 20.55
CA ASP A 29 -4.47 -1.45 21.36
C ASP A 29 -3.81 -0.26 20.66
N TRP A 30 -4.13 -0.06 19.38
CA TRP A 30 -3.57 1.04 18.61
C TRP A 30 -4.12 2.38 19.02
N THR A 31 -3.28 3.41 18.92
CA THR A 31 -3.67 4.80 19.11
C THR A 31 -4.67 5.24 18.05
N LYS A 32 -5.41 6.32 18.31
CA LYS A 32 -6.31 6.90 17.31
C LYS A 32 -5.59 7.27 16.02
N LYS A 33 -4.36 7.80 16.11
CA LYS A 33 -3.55 8.18 14.94
C LYS A 33 -3.18 6.96 14.11
N GLU A 34 -2.74 5.87 14.73
CA GLU A 34 -2.42 4.61 14.04
C GLU A 34 -3.64 4.03 13.32
N LYS A 35 -4.79 4.00 14.00
CA LYS A 35 -6.06 3.58 13.40
C LYS A 35 -6.42 4.44 12.20
N THR A 36 -6.27 5.76 12.32
CA THR A 36 -6.57 6.70 11.24
C THR A 36 -5.69 6.47 10.01
N VAL A 37 -4.36 6.37 10.18
CA VAL A 37 -3.46 6.15 9.03
C VAL A 37 -3.63 4.77 8.40
N PHE A 38 -3.96 3.74 9.19
CA PHE A 38 -4.27 2.42 8.68
C PHE A 38 -5.54 2.40 7.84
N ILE A 39 -6.62 3.03 8.34
CA ILE A 39 -7.89 3.12 7.63
C ILE A 39 -7.71 3.95 6.34
N ALA A 40 -6.99 5.07 6.40
CA ALA A 40 -6.70 5.89 5.23
C ALA A 40 -5.93 5.09 4.17
N TYR A 41 -4.88 4.36 4.58
CA TYR A 41 -4.11 3.51 3.68
C TYR A 41 -4.99 2.40 3.06
N GLY A 42 -5.79 1.72 3.87
CA GLY A 42 -6.69 0.66 3.42
C GLY A 42 -7.77 1.16 2.45
N THR A 43 -8.32 2.35 2.72
CA THR A 43 -9.29 2.99 1.83
C THR A 43 -8.66 3.31 0.47
N ALA A 44 -7.47 3.92 0.46
CA ALA A 44 -6.75 4.20 -0.78
C ALA A 44 -6.42 2.91 -1.55
N ALA A 45 -5.99 1.86 -0.84
CA ALA A 45 -5.72 0.55 -1.42
C ALA A 45 -6.96 -0.08 -2.05
N TRP A 46 -8.11 0.04 -1.40
CA TRP A 46 -9.38 -0.48 -1.91
C TRP A 46 -9.83 0.28 -3.16
N ILE A 47 -9.73 1.61 -3.17
CA ILE A 47 -10.09 2.43 -4.34
C ILE A 47 -9.17 2.11 -5.52
N ASP A 48 -7.86 2.02 -5.29
CA ASP A 48 -6.87 1.65 -6.32
C ASP A 48 -7.17 0.26 -6.91
N HIS A 49 -7.50 -0.71 -6.05
CA HIS A 49 -7.95 -2.02 -6.50
C HIS A 49 -9.20 -1.95 -7.38
N ARG A 50 -10.21 -1.15 -6.98
CA ARG A 50 -11.44 -0.95 -7.78
C ARG A 50 -11.16 -0.30 -9.12
N GLN A 51 -10.28 0.70 -9.18
CA GLN A 51 -9.85 1.33 -10.42
C GLN A 51 -9.14 0.33 -11.35
N THR A 52 -8.29 -0.53 -10.79
CA THR A 52 -7.63 -1.61 -11.55
C THR A 52 -8.65 -2.60 -12.12
N GLN A 53 -9.66 -3.01 -11.33
CA GLN A 53 -10.72 -3.89 -11.82
C GLN A 53 -11.52 -3.24 -12.95
N TRP A 54 -11.89 -1.97 -12.77
CA TRP A 54 -12.60 -1.22 -13.80
C TRP A 54 -11.80 -1.14 -15.09
N ALA A 55 -10.52 -0.87 -15.02
CA ALA A 55 -9.63 -0.80 -16.18
C ALA A 55 -9.52 -2.14 -16.92
N LEU A 56 -9.50 -3.25 -16.19
CA LEU A 56 -9.48 -4.60 -16.78
C LEU A 56 -10.82 -4.95 -17.47
N ASP A 57 -11.93 -4.43 -16.96
CA ASP A 57 -13.25 -4.62 -17.55
C ASP A 57 -13.49 -3.71 -18.78
N HIS A 58 -12.72 -2.63 -18.92
CA HIS A 58 -12.81 -1.68 -20.01
C HIS A 58 -11.48 -1.57 -20.76
N PRO A 59 -11.04 -2.63 -21.47
CA PRO A 59 -9.77 -2.66 -22.17
C PRO A 59 -9.76 -1.66 -23.31
N CYS A 60 -9.33 -0.45 -23.01
CA CYS A 60 -9.04 0.56 -24.01
C CYS A 60 -7.52 0.60 -24.19
N GLN A 61 -7.07 0.75 -25.42
CA GLN A 61 -5.63 0.85 -25.74
C GLN A 61 -4.95 2.07 -25.11
N CYS A 62 -5.73 2.98 -24.54
CA CYS A 62 -5.28 4.20 -23.86
C CYS A 62 -4.93 3.97 -22.40
N TYR A 63 -5.41 2.88 -21.75
CA TYR A 63 -5.08 2.60 -20.36
C TYR A 63 -3.78 1.80 -20.27
N LYS A 64 -2.76 2.40 -19.66
CA LYS A 64 -1.51 1.73 -19.34
C LYS A 64 -1.34 1.72 -17.84
N GLU A 65 -1.13 0.53 -17.26
CA GLU A 65 -0.81 0.41 -15.85
C GLU A 65 0.42 1.26 -15.51
N SER A 66 0.24 2.25 -14.66
CA SER A 66 1.32 3.16 -14.25
C SER A 66 2.33 2.45 -13.34
N ASN A 67 1.89 1.41 -12.65
CA ASN A 67 2.72 0.69 -11.69
C ASN A 67 3.27 -0.62 -12.24
N LYS A 68 3.96 -0.53 -13.38
CA LYS A 68 4.59 -1.69 -14.03
C LYS A 68 5.57 -2.44 -13.15
N LEU A 69 6.13 -1.78 -12.13
CA LEU A 69 7.08 -2.39 -11.21
C LEU A 69 6.42 -3.46 -10.33
N VAL A 70 5.17 -3.22 -9.94
CA VAL A 70 4.40 -4.10 -9.05
C VAL A 70 3.57 -5.10 -9.83
N TYR A 71 2.89 -4.65 -10.87
CA TYR A 71 1.93 -5.47 -11.62
C TYR A 71 2.49 -6.08 -12.91
N GLY A 72 3.66 -5.63 -13.36
CA GLY A 72 4.21 -6.04 -14.65
C GLY A 72 3.46 -5.43 -15.83
N SER A 73 3.62 -6.02 -17.02
CA SER A 73 2.98 -5.54 -18.26
C SER A 73 1.51 -5.96 -18.39
N ASP A 74 1.12 -7.04 -17.72
CA ASP A 74 -0.23 -7.59 -17.79
C ASP A 74 -0.82 -7.74 -16.39
N PRO A 75 -1.57 -6.73 -15.90
CA PRO A 75 -2.26 -6.82 -14.62
C PRO A 75 -3.42 -7.82 -14.72
N HIS A 76 -3.44 -8.80 -13.83
CA HIS A 76 -4.55 -9.72 -13.64
C HIS A 76 -5.35 -9.33 -12.39
N ARG A 77 -6.67 -9.64 -12.38
CA ARG A 77 -7.55 -9.36 -11.23
C ARG A 77 -6.99 -9.89 -9.92
N ASP A 78 -6.57 -11.15 -9.93
CA ASP A 78 -6.04 -11.81 -8.73
C ASP A 78 -4.75 -11.19 -8.25
N LYS A 79 -3.91 -10.71 -9.16
CA LYS A 79 -2.64 -10.06 -8.84
C LYS A 79 -2.83 -8.78 -8.05
N SER A 80 -3.78 -7.94 -8.44
CA SER A 80 -4.13 -6.73 -7.70
C SER A 80 -4.64 -7.04 -6.30
N LEU A 81 -5.49 -8.05 -6.15
CA LEU A 81 -6.00 -8.48 -4.85
C LEU A 81 -4.86 -9.00 -3.96
N ILE A 82 -4.00 -9.87 -4.48
CA ILE A 82 -2.87 -10.44 -3.74
C ILE A 82 -1.92 -9.34 -3.28
N VAL A 83 -1.52 -8.43 -4.17
CA VAL A 83 -0.60 -7.33 -3.84
C VAL A 83 -1.18 -6.42 -2.76
N ASN A 84 -2.46 -6.06 -2.87
CA ASN A 84 -3.11 -5.21 -1.87
C ASN A 84 -3.28 -5.93 -0.52
N THR A 85 -3.55 -7.23 -0.53
CA THR A 85 -3.64 -8.03 0.70
C THR A 85 -2.28 -8.11 1.40
N ILE A 86 -1.21 -8.38 0.65
CA ILE A 86 0.16 -8.42 1.21
C ILE A 86 0.54 -7.04 1.77
N ALA A 87 0.26 -5.97 1.03
CA ALA A 87 0.57 -4.62 1.47
C ALA A 87 -0.18 -4.23 2.76
N LEU A 88 -1.49 -4.53 2.85
CA LEU A 88 -2.28 -4.28 4.06
C LEU A 88 -1.80 -5.12 5.25
N SER A 89 -1.46 -6.39 5.02
CA SER A 89 -0.92 -7.27 6.06
C SER A 89 0.43 -6.75 6.57
N THR A 90 1.27 -6.26 5.67
CA THR A 90 2.56 -5.67 6.02
C THR A 90 2.39 -4.39 6.86
N VAL A 91 1.46 -3.52 6.47
CA VAL A 91 1.15 -2.30 7.24
C VAL A 91 0.57 -2.64 8.61
N TYR A 92 -0.34 -3.60 8.69
CA TYR A 92 -0.88 -4.09 9.96
C TYR A 92 0.21 -4.61 10.89
N TRP A 93 1.08 -5.46 10.35
CA TRP A 93 2.22 -6.00 11.10
C TRP A 93 3.18 -4.89 11.56
N ALA A 94 3.49 -3.94 10.70
CA ALA A 94 4.39 -2.82 11.03
C ALA A 94 3.82 -1.98 12.19
N ILE A 95 2.54 -1.62 12.14
CA ILE A 95 1.89 -0.86 13.21
C ILE A 95 1.85 -1.67 14.52
N GLY A 96 1.61 -2.98 14.43
CA GLY A 96 1.60 -3.85 15.60
C GLY A 96 2.96 -4.03 16.25
N THR A 97 4.04 -3.85 15.50
CA THR A 97 5.42 -4.13 15.92
C THR A 97 6.18 -2.90 16.36
N PHE A 98 6.03 -1.77 15.63
CA PHE A 98 6.81 -0.56 15.86
C PHE A 98 6.03 0.50 16.64
N GLU A 99 6.76 1.45 17.22
CA GLU A 99 6.18 2.55 17.98
C GLU A 99 5.39 3.53 17.10
N PRO A 100 4.34 4.19 17.64
CA PRO A 100 3.50 5.13 16.91
C PRO A 100 4.28 6.29 16.26
N ASP A 101 5.36 6.75 16.90
CA ASP A 101 6.19 7.84 16.39
C ASP A 101 6.92 7.50 15.09
N VAL A 102 7.10 6.20 14.82
CA VAL A 102 7.67 5.68 13.57
C VAL A 102 6.58 5.32 12.60
N THR A 103 5.56 4.59 13.05
CA THR A 103 4.54 4.03 12.15
C THR A 103 3.59 5.07 11.61
N VAL A 104 3.17 6.05 12.41
CA VAL A 104 2.23 7.08 11.97
C VAL A 104 2.78 7.92 10.81
N PRO A 105 3.99 8.48 10.85
CA PRO A 105 4.51 9.23 9.71
C PRO A 105 4.79 8.34 8.49
N VAL A 106 5.30 7.13 8.67
CA VAL A 106 5.62 6.22 7.55
C VAL A 106 4.35 5.75 6.83
N VAL A 107 3.38 5.23 7.58
CA VAL A 107 2.11 4.76 7.01
C VAL A 107 1.28 5.92 6.49
N GLY A 108 1.30 7.08 7.17
CA GLY A 108 0.64 8.30 6.71
C GLY A 108 1.19 8.77 5.36
N THR A 109 2.51 8.79 5.20
CA THR A 109 3.15 9.13 3.92
C THR A 109 2.78 8.14 2.83
N ALA A 110 2.79 6.85 3.13
CA ALA A 110 2.38 5.81 2.19
C ALA A 110 0.91 5.95 1.78
N ALA A 111 0.02 6.33 2.71
CA ALA A 111 -1.39 6.60 2.43
C ALA A 111 -1.55 7.81 1.49
N VAL A 112 -0.86 8.91 1.76
CA VAL A 112 -0.87 10.11 0.90
C VAL A 112 -0.37 9.77 -0.50
N PHE A 113 0.72 9.03 -0.61
CA PHE A 113 1.24 8.58 -1.91
C PHE A 113 0.21 7.74 -2.67
N ARG A 114 -0.45 6.79 -2.00
CA ARG A 114 -1.50 5.98 -2.61
C ARG A 114 -2.70 6.79 -3.06
N PHE A 115 -3.15 7.77 -2.28
CA PHE A 115 -4.21 8.68 -2.72
C PHE A 115 -3.79 9.48 -3.96
N GLY A 116 -2.52 9.89 -4.06
CA GLY A 116 -1.97 10.50 -5.26
C GLY A 116 -2.10 9.60 -6.50
N VAL A 117 -1.83 8.30 -6.35
CA VAL A 117 -2.04 7.31 -7.44
C VAL A 117 -3.52 7.20 -7.80
N VAL A 118 -4.42 7.12 -6.81
CA VAL A 118 -5.88 7.08 -7.02
C VAL A 118 -6.36 8.29 -7.81
N VAL A 119 -5.92 9.49 -7.44
CA VAL A 119 -6.28 10.73 -8.15
C VAL A 119 -5.72 10.73 -9.59
N SER A 120 -4.49 10.28 -9.77
CA SER A 120 -3.89 10.15 -11.10
C SER A 120 -4.65 9.17 -11.98
N ASN A 121 -5.06 8.03 -11.45
CA ASN A 121 -5.85 7.05 -12.18
C ASN A 121 -7.23 7.59 -12.54
N ASP A 122 -7.88 8.34 -11.65
CA ASP A 122 -9.17 8.98 -11.91
C ASP A 122 -9.06 9.99 -13.04
N GLN A 123 -8.00 10.80 -13.07
CA GLN A 123 -7.72 11.74 -14.16
C GLN A 123 -7.49 11.04 -15.51
N LEU A 124 -7.02 9.79 -15.50
CA LEU A 124 -6.87 8.96 -16.69
C LEU A 124 -8.16 8.24 -17.10
N GLY A 125 -9.26 8.46 -16.37
CA GLY A 125 -10.57 7.90 -16.64
C GLY A 125 -10.86 6.55 -16.00
N ALA A 126 -9.97 6.04 -15.14
CA ALA A 126 -10.22 4.82 -14.37
C ALA A 126 -11.22 5.07 -13.24
N SER A 127 -12.45 4.61 -13.41
CA SER A 127 -13.51 4.80 -12.42
C SER A 127 -13.41 3.80 -11.27
N TRP A 128 -13.75 4.26 -10.06
CA TRP A 128 -13.92 3.41 -8.88
C TRP A 128 -15.39 3.23 -8.50
N GLN A 129 -16.30 3.79 -9.29
CA GLN A 129 -17.73 3.74 -9.00
C GLN A 129 -18.21 2.29 -8.94
N VAL A 130 -18.89 1.97 -7.86
CA VAL A 130 -19.58 0.70 -7.70
C VAL A 130 -20.89 0.85 -8.46
N ALA A 131 -21.06 0.11 -9.53
CA ALA A 131 -22.41 -0.07 -10.10
C ALA A 131 -23.23 -0.88 -9.07
N PHE A 132 -24.22 -0.23 -8.48
CA PHE A 132 -25.22 -0.88 -7.67
C PHE A 132 -26.31 -1.47 -8.58
#